data_e820ed59d8627008798ca418c2d08209
#
_entry.id   e820ed59d8627008798ca418c2d08209
#
_cell.length_a   1.000
_cell.length_b   1.000
_cell.length_c   1.000
_cell.angle_alpha   90.00
_cell.angle_beta   90.00
_cell.angle_gamma   90.00
#
_symmetry.space_group_name_H-M   'P 1'
#
loop_
_entity.id
_entity.type
_entity.pdbx_description
1 polymer ?
#
loop_
_entity_poly.entity_id
_entity_poly.type
_entity_poly.pdbx_seq_one_letter_code
_entity_poly.pdbx_strand_id
1 'polypeptide(L)'
;MNKTPASIFNDVIGPVMRGPSSSHTAASARIAEIVRMSLGATPARAVVDFDVNGSLAVVHEGQGTDLGLVCGFLGTPLTAEGVDKYWDNARAAGLELQFREYDYGAEHPNTYRITAETRGGTARRWEAISTGGGMIEMTR
;
A
#
# COMPACT_ATOMS: atom_id res chain seq x y z
N MET A 1 18.59 -19.73 -6.31
CA MET A 1 17.42 -18.85 -6.24
C MET A 1 16.28 -19.46 -7.04
N ASN A 2 15.18 -19.74 -6.37
CA ASN A 2 14.01 -20.30 -7.04
C ASN A 2 13.37 -19.22 -7.94
N LYS A 3 13.24 -19.55 -9.21
CA LYS A 3 12.54 -18.66 -10.14
C LYS A 3 11.10 -19.13 -10.27
N THR A 4 10.17 -18.27 -9.94
CA THR A 4 8.76 -18.50 -10.23
C THR A 4 8.56 -18.44 -11.74
N PRO A 5 7.74 -19.33 -12.34
CA PRO A 5 7.42 -19.22 -13.75
C PRO A 5 6.86 -17.84 -14.08
N ALA A 6 7.18 -17.33 -15.26
CA ALA A 6 6.70 -16.03 -15.72
C ALA A 6 5.17 -16.02 -15.80
N SER A 7 4.57 -14.90 -15.36
CA SER A 7 3.14 -14.67 -15.40
C SER A 7 2.84 -13.53 -16.37
N ILE A 8 1.86 -13.71 -17.25
CA ILE A 8 1.44 -12.66 -18.18
C ILE A 8 1.06 -11.39 -17.43
N PHE A 9 0.33 -11.53 -16.32
CA PHE A 9 -0.16 -10.37 -15.55
C PHE A 9 0.91 -9.70 -14.71
N ASN A 10 1.85 -10.45 -14.15
CA ASN A 10 2.88 -9.90 -13.28
C ASN A 10 4.16 -9.57 -14.03
N ASP A 11 4.59 -10.44 -14.96
CA ASP A 11 5.93 -10.35 -15.55
C ASP A 11 5.93 -9.79 -16.98
N VAL A 12 4.80 -9.84 -17.68
CA VAL A 12 4.68 -9.33 -19.05
C VAL A 12 3.86 -8.05 -19.10
N ILE A 13 2.65 -8.04 -18.55
CA ILE A 13 1.78 -6.86 -18.50
C ILE A 13 2.13 -5.99 -17.30
N GLY A 14 2.21 -6.62 -16.11
CA GLY A 14 2.50 -5.93 -14.87
C GLY A 14 1.45 -4.95 -14.43
N PRO A 15 1.62 -4.34 -13.25
CA PRO A 15 0.75 -3.26 -12.79
C PRO A 15 1.05 -1.95 -13.53
N VAL A 16 0.04 -1.08 -13.62
CA VAL A 16 0.25 0.30 -14.07
C VAL A 16 1.03 1.03 -12.99
N MET A 17 2.18 1.58 -13.35
CA MET A 17 3.12 2.16 -12.40
C MET A 17 3.22 3.67 -12.55
N ARG A 18 3.49 4.36 -11.44
CA ARG A 18 3.61 5.81 -11.35
C ARG A 18 4.47 6.19 -10.14
N GLY A 19 4.99 7.42 -10.17
CA GLY A 19 5.61 8.07 -9.04
C GLY A 19 7.13 8.05 -9.05
N PRO A 20 7.79 8.61 -8.02
CA PRO A 20 9.24 8.70 -7.95
C PRO A 20 9.92 7.33 -7.98
N SER A 21 9.30 6.33 -7.35
CA SER A 21 9.67 4.92 -7.49
C SER A 21 8.40 4.17 -7.88
N SER A 22 8.23 3.90 -9.17
CA SER A 22 7.01 3.29 -9.70
C SER A 22 6.69 1.94 -9.08
N SER A 23 7.70 1.12 -8.77
CA SER A 23 7.48 -0.18 -8.13
C SER A 23 6.93 -0.05 -6.71
N HIS A 24 7.41 0.91 -5.92
CA HIS A 24 6.91 1.15 -4.55
C HIS A 24 5.49 1.73 -4.58
N THR A 25 5.23 2.64 -5.50
CA THR A 25 3.89 3.23 -5.67
C THR A 25 2.89 2.16 -6.09
N ALA A 26 3.22 1.33 -7.06
CA ALA A 26 2.34 0.27 -7.54
C ALA A 26 2.09 -0.79 -6.46
N ALA A 27 3.13 -1.20 -5.73
CA ALA A 27 3.00 -2.17 -4.65
C ALA A 27 2.07 -1.67 -3.56
N SER A 28 2.26 -0.44 -3.09
CA SER A 28 1.41 0.14 -2.04
C SER A 28 -0.03 0.32 -2.50
N ALA A 29 -0.26 0.72 -3.74
CA ALA A 29 -1.60 0.84 -4.30
C ALA A 29 -2.32 -0.51 -4.35
N ARG A 30 -1.65 -1.58 -4.76
CA ARG A 30 -2.22 -2.92 -4.80
C ARG A 30 -2.55 -3.45 -3.41
N ILE A 31 -1.66 -3.25 -2.45
CA ILE A 31 -1.89 -3.66 -1.05
C ILE A 31 -3.11 -2.95 -0.49
N ALA A 32 -3.16 -1.63 -0.62
CA ALA A 32 -4.27 -0.82 -0.12
C ALA A 32 -5.60 -1.18 -0.81
N GLU A 33 -5.58 -1.47 -2.09
CA GLU A 33 -6.77 -1.92 -2.82
C GLU A 33 -7.29 -3.25 -2.27
N ILE A 34 -6.41 -4.22 -2.02
CA ILE A 34 -6.78 -5.51 -1.43
C ILE A 34 -7.40 -5.30 -0.04
N VAL A 35 -6.80 -4.44 0.77
CA VAL A 35 -7.34 -4.10 2.09
C VAL A 35 -8.74 -3.49 1.97
N ARG A 36 -8.93 -2.53 1.07
CA ARG A 36 -10.23 -1.90 0.82
C ARG A 36 -11.27 -2.92 0.38
N MET A 37 -10.93 -3.79 -0.56
CA MET A 37 -11.84 -4.82 -1.06
C MET A 37 -12.19 -5.85 0.03
N SER A 38 -11.20 -6.25 0.83
CA SER A 38 -11.41 -7.19 1.93
C SER A 38 -12.26 -6.59 3.05
N LEU A 39 -12.10 -5.29 3.29
CA LEU A 39 -12.90 -4.55 4.28
C LEU A 39 -14.32 -4.29 3.79
N GLY A 40 -14.53 -4.27 2.49
CA GLY A 40 -15.83 -4.03 1.85
C GLY A 40 -16.22 -2.56 1.74
N ALA A 41 -15.34 -1.64 2.10
CA ALA A 41 -15.59 -0.20 2.05
C ALA A 41 -14.29 0.58 2.07
N THR A 42 -14.36 1.85 1.68
CA THR A 42 -13.25 2.79 1.90
C THR A 42 -13.07 2.95 3.41
N PRO A 43 -11.87 2.73 3.94
CA PRO A 43 -11.65 2.87 5.38
C PRO A 43 -11.83 4.33 5.81
N ALA A 44 -12.37 4.52 7.01
CA ALA A 44 -12.41 5.83 7.66
C ALA A 44 -11.06 6.17 8.27
N ARG A 45 -10.34 5.14 8.72
CA ARG A 45 -9.01 5.28 9.31
C ARG A 45 -8.15 4.10 8.89
N ALA A 46 -6.91 4.36 8.56
CA ALA A 46 -5.90 3.34 8.30
C ALA A 46 -4.60 3.73 8.99
N VAL A 47 -3.99 2.77 9.68
CA VAL A 47 -2.68 2.92 10.32
C VAL A 47 -1.73 1.96 9.62
N VAL A 48 -0.66 2.49 9.07
CA VAL A 48 0.36 1.71 8.36
C VAL A 48 1.61 1.70 9.21
N ASP A 49 1.99 0.50 9.66
CA ASP A 49 3.17 0.29 10.48
C ASP A 49 4.32 -0.21 9.60
N PHE A 50 5.45 0.49 9.66
CA PHE A 50 6.69 0.08 9.05
C PHE A 50 7.66 -0.35 10.14
N ASP A 51 8.42 -1.42 9.88
CA ASP A 51 9.48 -1.82 10.79
C ASP A 51 10.66 -0.84 10.66
N VAL A 52 11.16 -0.34 11.79
CA VAL A 52 12.28 0.62 11.81
C VAL A 52 13.56 0.05 11.19
N ASN A 53 13.69 -1.27 11.15
CA ASN A 53 14.82 -1.96 10.51
C ASN A 53 14.55 -2.26 9.03
N GLY A 54 13.34 -1.95 8.54
CA GLY A 54 12.98 -2.12 7.14
C GLY A 54 13.29 -0.89 6.30
N SER A 55 13.32 -1.05 5.00
CA SER A 55 13.64 0.03 4.08
C SER A 55 12.51 1.06 3.92
N LEU A 56 11.25 0.66 4.15
CA LEU A 56 10.09 1.54 3.95
C LEU A 56 9.93 2.61 5.02
N ALA A 57 10.38 2.35 6.24
CA ALA A 57 10.25 3.29 7.37
C ALA A 57 10.89 4.65 7.06
N VAL A 58 11.98 4.66 6.31
CA VAL A 58 12.74 5.88 6.01
C VAL A 58 12.34 6.52 4.69
N VAL A 59 11.86 5.73 3.71
CA VAL A 59 11.75 6.18 2.32
C VAL A 59 10.34 6.17 1.75
N HIS A 60 9.31 5.79 2.52
CA HIS A 60 7.94 5.61 2.00
C HIS A 60 7.40 6.85 1.29
N GLU A 61 7.61 8.04 1.84
CA GLU A 61 7.13 9.30 1.25
C GLU A 61 7.88 9.61 -0.05
N GLY A 62 9.20 9.57 -0.01
CA GLY A 62 10.04 9.90 -1.17
C GLY A 62 9.91 8.93 -2.33
N GLN A 63 9.44 7.71 -2.10
CA GLN A 63 9.26 6.68 -3.13
C GLN A 63 7.82 6.55 -3.63
N GLY A 64 6.93 7.44 -3.22
CA GLY A 64 5.55 7.42 -3.68
C GLY A 64 4.67 6.37 -3.01
N THR A 65 5.12 5.76 -1.93
CA THR A 65 4.35 4.78 -1.16
C THR A 65 3.06 5.39 -0.62
N ASP A 66 3.14 6.60 -0.10
CA ASP A 66 1.99 7.30 0.47
C ASP A 66 0.92 7.59 -0.59
N LEU A 67 1.34 8.05 -1.77
CA LEU A 67 0.44 8.27 -2.91
C LEU A 67 -0.27 6.97 -3.29
N GLY A 68 0.49 5.88 -3.42
CA GLY A 68 -0.06 4.57 -3.76
C GLY A 68 -1.08 4.07 -2.74
N LEU A 69 -0.76 4.20 -1.45
CA LEU A 69 -1.67 3.80 -0.38
C LEU A 69 -2.99 4.56 -0.45
N VAL A 70 -2.94 5.88 -0.61
CA VAL A 70 -4.17 6.68 -0.71
C VAL A 70 -4.98 6.26 -1.93
N CYS A 71 -4.37 6.13 -3.08
CA CYS A 71 -5.07 5.67 -4.29
C CYS A 71 -5.75 4.32 -4.09
N GLY A 72 -5.05 3.36 -3.51
CA GLY A 72 -5.62 2.03 -3.24
C GLY A 72 -6.77 2.06 -2.26
N PHE A 73 -6.65 2.80 -1.16
CA PHE A 73 -7.71 2.92 -0.16
C PHE A 73 -8.94 3.64 -0.70
N LEU A 74 -8.77 4.59 -1.61
CA LEU A 74 -9.90 5.32 -2.22
C LEU A 74 -10.46 4.63 -3.46
N GLY A 75 -9.77 3.62 -3.98
CA GLY A 75 -10.16 2.97 -5.22
C GLY A 75 -9.91 3.83 -6.46
N THR A 76 -8.95 4.75 -6.39
CA THR A 76 -8.59 5.65 -7.47
C THR A 76 -7.44 5.03 -8.29
N PRO A 77 -7.55 4.93 -9.62
CA PRO A 77 -6.43 4.48 -10.44
C PRO A 77 -5.22 5.41 -10.33
N LEU A 78 -4.02 4.85 -10.37
CA LEU A 78 -2.78 5.65 -10.35
C LEU A 78 -2.66 6.61 -11.53
N THR A 79 -3.37 6.33 -12.61
CA THR A 79 -3.42 7.15 -13.82
C THR A 79 -4.48 8.24 -13.79
N ALA A 80 -5.29 8.30 -12.74
CA ALA A 80 -6.36 9.29 -12.64
C ALA A 80 -5.79 10.70 -12.50
N GLU A 81 -6.48 11.67 -13.09
CA GLU A 81 -6.15 13.07 -12.94
C GLU A 81 -6.29 13.51 -11.48
N GLY A 82 -5.34 14.31 -11.00
CA GLY A 82 -5.39 14.85 -9.64
C GLY A 82 -4.83 13.93 -8.55
N VAL A 83 -4.27 12.75 -8.90
CA VAL A 83 -3.71 11.84 -7.88
C VAL A 83 -2.52 12.44 -7.13
N ASP A 84 -1.86 13.44 -7.69
CA ASP A 84 -0.76 14.15 -7.02
C ASP A 84 -1.22 14.87 -5.75
N LYS A 85 -2.51 15.19 -5.65
CA LYS A 85 -3.14 15.80 -4.50
C LYS A 85 -3.71 14.76 -3.54
N TYR A 86 -3.00 13.69 -3.34
CA TYR A 86 -3.51 12.53 -2.60
C TYR A 86 -3.89 12.84 -1.16
N TRP A 87 -3.17 13.72 -0.47
CA TRP A 87 -3.56 14.11 0.90
C TRP A 87 -4.87 14.88 0.91
N ASP A 88 -5.09 15.76 -0.06
CA ASP A 88 -6.37 16.47 -0.19
C ASP A 88 -7.50 15.51 -0.54
N ASN A 89 -7.23 14.56 -1.42
CA ASN A 89 -8.20 13.54 -1.83
C ASN A 89 -8.59 12.63 -0.65
N ALA A 90 -7.62 12.24 0.18
CA ALA A 90 -7.86 11.45 1.38
C ALA A 90 -8.78 12.21 2.36
N ARG A 91 -8.47 13.48 2.59
CA ARG A 91 -9.25 14.34 3.47
C ARG A 91 -10.67 14.51 2.97
N ALA A 92 -10.85 14.74 1.68
CA ALA A 92 -12.17 14.90 1.05
C ALA A 92 -13.01 13.62 1.15
N ALA A 93 -12.37 12.45 1.11
CA ALA A 93 -13.04 11.15 1.23
C ALA A 93 -13.30 10.75 2.70
N GLY A 94 -12.79 11.49 3.65
CA GLY A 94 -12.90 11.17 5.08
C GLY A 94 -11.97 10.07 5.54
N LEU A 95 -10.88 9.83 4.81
CA LEU A 95 -9.85 8.87 5.19
C LEU A 95 -8.80 9.55 6.06
N GLU A 96 -8.61 9.05 7.28
CA GLU A 96 -7.50 9.41 8.15
C GLU A 96 -6.41 8.35 7.98
N LEU A 97 -5.25 8.75 7.47
CA LEU A 97 -4.12 7.85 7.25
C LEU A 97 -2.97 8.26 8.17
N GLN A 98 -2.48 7.30 8.96
CA GLN A 98 -1.39 7.49 9.90
C GLN A 98 -0.27 6.50 9.62
N PHE A 99 0.97 6.93 9.81
CA PHE A 99 2.15 6.09 9.71
C PHE A 99 2.80 5.96 11.07
N ARG A 100 3.22 4.74 11.41
CA ARG A 100 3.98 4.48 12.63
C ARG A 100 5.23 3.68 12.27
N GLU A 101 6.29 3.92 12.99
CA GLU A 101 7.56 3.24 12.81
C GLU A 101 7.98 2.66 14.16
N TYR A 102 8.14 1.35 14.21
CA TYR A 102 8.66 0.67 15.39
C TYR A 102 9.18 -0.71 15.04
N ASP A 103 9.95 -1.30 15.94
CA ASP A 103 10.50 -2.63 15.75
C ASP A 103 9.44 -3.67 16.11
N TYR A 104 8.87 -4.32 15.13
CA TYR A 104 7.96 -5.44 15.34
C TYR A 104 8.50 -6.77 14.77
N GLY A 105 9.81 -6.80 14.45
CA GLY A 105 10.47 -8.03 14.03
C GLY A 105 10.08 -8.52 12.66
N ALA A 106 9.82 -7.62 11.72
CA ALA A 106 9.49 -8.00 10.35
C ALA A 106 10.64 -8.78 9.70
N GLU A 107 10.32 -9.90 9.09
CA GLU A 107 11.31 -10.76 8.45
C GLU A 107 11.79 -10.21 7.09
N HIS A 108 10.97 -9.38 6.45
CA HIS A 108 11.28 -8.80 5.15
C HIS A 108 11.41 -7.29 5.25
N PRO A 109 12.42 -6.65 4.58
CA PRO A 109 12.64 -5.20 4.68
C PRO A 109 11.51 -4.35 4.08
N ASN A 110 10.68 -4.90 3.21
CA ASN A 110 9.57 -4.20 2.58
C ASN A 110 8.21 -4.70 3.08
N THR A 111 8.07 -4.83 4.39
CA THR A 111 6.84 -5.30 5.04
C THR A 111 5.94 -4.15 5.41
N TYR A 112 4.65 -4.31 5.13
CA TYR A 112 3.57 -3.43 5.54
C TYR A 112 2.71 -4.15 6.57
N ARG A 113 2.41 -3.49 7.67
CA ARG A 113 1.37 -3.92 8.61
C ARG A 113 0.29 -2.85 8.62
N ILE A 114 -0.91 -3.19 8.18
CA ILE A 114 -2.00 -2.23 8.02
C ILE A 114 -3.14 -2.61 8.92
N THR A 115 -3.60 -1.64 9.73
CA THR A 115 -4.84 -1.74 10.49
C THR A 115 -5.81 -0.75 9.90
N ALA A 116 -6.93 -1.22 9.37
CA ALA A 116 -7.94 -0.37 8.76
C ALA A 116 -9.27 -0.51 9.49
N GLU A 117 -9.97 0.59 9.64
CA GLU A 117 -11.21 0.70 10.39
C GLU A 117 -12.28 1.36 9.54
N THR A 118 -13.49 0.78 9.55
CA THR A 118 -14.65 1.36 8.89
C THR A 118 -15.29 2.45 9.77
N ARG A 119 -16.19 3.25 9.19
CA ARG A 119 -16.98 4.22 9.94
C ARG A 119 -17.84 3.57 11.02
N GLY A 120 -18.22 2.31 10.84
CA GLY A 120 -18.96 1.53 11.83
C GLY A 120 -18.13 1.01 12.99
N GLY A 121 -16.82 1.24 12.99
CA GLY A 121 -15.93 0.82 14.07
C GLY A 121 -15.34 -0.58 13.90
N THR A 122 -15.60 -1.26 12.79
CA THR A 122 -14.98 -2.56 12.49
C THR A 122 -13.54 -2.36 12.07
N ALA A 123 -12.62 -2.94 12.82
CA ALA A 123 -11.18 -2.86 12.52
C ALA A 123 -10.61 -4.24 12.22
N ARG A 124 -9.71 -4.31 11.24
CA ARG A 124 -8.98 -5.53 10.87
C ARG A 124 -7.53 -5.20 10.55
N ARG A 125 -6.67 -6.21 10.65
CA ARG A 125 -5.24 -6.08 10.38
C ARG A 125 -4.82 -6.99 9.23
N TRP A 126 -3.94 -6.47 8.39
CA TRP A 126 -3.30 -7.19 7.30
C TRP A 126 -1.79 -7.03 7.37
N GLU A 127 -1.07 -8.02 6.87
CA GLU A 127 0.36 -7.92 6.62
C GLU A 127 0.65 -8.26 5.17
N ALA A 128 1.57 -7.53 4.56
CA ALA A 128 1.94 -7.71 3.17
C ALA A 128 3.42 -7.41 2.96
N ILE A 129 3.97 -7.97 1.90
CA ILE A 129 5.35 -7.77 1.49
C ILE A 129 5.36 -7.24 0.06
N SER A 130 6.17 -6.21 -0.21
CA SER A 130 6.51 -5.82 -1.58
C SER A 130 7.68 -6.67 -2.05
N THR A 131 7.46 -7.44 -3.11
CA THR A 131 8.46 -8.39 -3.61
C THR A 131 9.28 -7.86 -4.78
N GLY A 132 9.03 -6.62 -5.19
CA GLY A 132 9.75 -5.94 -6.28
C GLY A 132 8.92 -5.86 -7.56
N GLY A 133 9.22 -4.86 -8.40
CA GLY A 133 8.52 -4.65 -9.68
C GLY A 133 7.04 -4.33 -9.54
N GLY A 134 6.60 -3.84 -8.40
CA GLY A 134 5.20 -3.57 -8.10
C GLY A 134 4.40 -4.79 -7.66
N MET A 135 5.05 -5.93 -7.50
CA MET A 135 4.41 -7.15 -7.04
C MET A 135 4.37 -7.23 -5.52
N ILE A 136 3.35 -7.91 -5.00
CA ILE A 136 3.09 -8.03 -3.57
C ILE A 136 2.74 -9.46 -3.18
N GLU A 137 2.88 -9.74 -1.90
CA GLU A 137 2.41 -10.96 -1.27
C GLU A 137 1.69 -10.62 0.03
N MET A 138 0.45 -11.05 0.16
CA MET A 138 -0.30 -10.92 1.41
C MET A 138 0.08 -12.09 2.31
N THR A 139 0.62 -11.79 3.49
CA THR A 139 1.11 -12.82 4.41
C THR A 139 0.13 -13.11 5.54
N ARG A 140 -0.83 -12.20 5.79
CA ARG A 140 -1.89 -12.40 6.79
C ARG A 140 -3.17 -11.66 6.43
#